data_1fec8219caf08f100fa7bb7b30e56321
#
_entry.id   1fec8219caf08f100fa7bb7b30e56321
#
_cell.length_a   1.000
_cell.length_b   1.000
_cell.length_c   1.000
_cell.angle_alpha   90.00
_cell.angle_beta   90.00
_cell.angle_gamma   90.00
#
_symmetry.space_group_name_H-M   'P 1'
#
loop_
_entity.id
_entity.type
_entity.pdbx_description
1 polymer ?
#
loop_
_entity_poly.entity_id
_entity_poly.type
_entity_poly.pdbx_seq_one_letter_code
_entity_poly.pdbx_strand_id
1 'polypeptide(L)'
;MKYFRADLHVHSRFSRATSGRLNIRNLAAWSMIKGLSVMSTGDFTHPAWRDELRRDLVYDDNSGLYRVREKTPLETEIPGFSRPDGVSEPQFLIQAEISSIYKKDGSVRKVHNEIGRAHV
;
A
#
# COMPACT_ATOMS: atom_id res chain seq x y z
N MET A 1 -6.64 25.15 0.33
CA MET A 1 -6.62 23.80 -0.30
C MET A 1 -5.68 22.91 0.49
N LYS A 2 -6.14 21.75 0.87
CA LYS A 2 -5.28 20.77 1.54
C LYS A 2 -4.60 19.91 0.48
N TYR A 3 -3.30 19.75 0.58
CA TYR A 3 -2.51 18.83 -0.24
C TYR A 3 -2.16 17.60 0.57
N PHE A 4 -2.12 16.46 -0.08
CA PHE A 4 -1.59 15.23 0.49
C PHE A 4 -0.69 14.53 -0.54
N ARG A 5 0.23 13.72 -0.03
CA ARG A 5 1.12 12.91 -0.86
C ARG A 5 0.66 11.47 -0.82
N ALA A 6 0.65 10.84 -1.97
CA ALA A 6 0.25 9.44 -2.11
C ALA A 6 1.28 8.66 -2.92
N ASP A 7 1.51 7.42 -2.54
CA ASP A 7 2.20 6.44 -3.38
C ASP A 7 1.17 5.37 -3.80
N LEU A 8 0.83 5.36 -5.07
CA LEU A 8 -0.21 4.51 -5.64
C LEU A 8 0.36 3.30 -6.40
N HIS A 9 1.69 3.13 -6.42
CA HIS A 9 2.34 2.00 -7.08
C HIS A 9 3.33 1.33 -6.13
N VAL A 10 2.84 0.36 -5.38
CA VAL A 10 3.61 -0.42 -4.41
C VAL A 10 3.34 -1.91 -4.61
N HIS A 11 4.30 -2.73 -4.27
CA HIS A 11 4.16 -4.19 -4.24
C HIS A 11 4.32 -4.71 -2.82
N SER A 12 3.70 -5.85 -2.54
CA SER A 12 3.87 -6.58 -1.29
C SER A 12 5.10 -7.51 -1.32
N ARG A 13 5.38 -8.15 -0.19
CA ARG A 13 6.42 -9.17 -0.11
C ARG A 13 6.15 -10.43 -0.96
N PHE A 14 4.94 -10.59 -1.46
CA PHE A 14 4.55 -11.70 -2.33
C PHE A 14 4.87 -11.44 -3.81
N SER A 15 5.30 -10.24 -4.15
CA SER A 15 5.74 -9.89 -5.49
C SER A 15 7.19 -10.33 -5.73
N ARG A 16 7.58 -10.46 -7.02
CA ARG A 16 8.95 -10.82 -7.38
C ARG A 16 9.93 -9.73 -6.96
N ALA A 17 11.11 -10.16 -6.47
CA ALA A 17 12.23 -9.27 -6.15
C ALA A 17 11.90 -8.17 -5.14
N THR A 18 10.96 -8.43 -4.23
CA THR A 18 10.61 -7.53 -3.14
C THR A 18 11.14 -8.02 -1.80
N SER A 19 11.27 -7.10 -0.84
CA SER A 19 11.67 -7.44 0.52
C SER A 19 10.59 -8.25 1.25
N GLY A 20 11.00 -9.28 1.99
CA GLY A 20 10.11 -10.03 2.88
C GLY A 20 9.54 -9.19 4.03
N ARG A 21 10.04 -7.98 4.23
CA ARG A 21 9.56 -7.02 5.25
C ARG A 21 8.43 -6.11 4.75
N LEU A 22 7.98 -6.25 3.51
CA LEU A 22 6.88 -5.44 2.96
C LEU A 22 5.52 -5.94 3.47
N ASN A 23 5.29 -5.76 4.76
CA ASN A 23 4.00 -5.95 5.42
C ASN A 23 3.35 -4.58 5.68
N ILE A 24 2.09 -4.58 6.12
CA ILE A 24 1.30 -3.35 6.31
C ILE A 24 1.94 -2.42 7.33
N ARG A 25 2.41 -2.93 8.45
CA ARG A 25 2.99 -2.09 9.51
C ARG A 25 4.29 -1.42 9.05
N ASN A 26 5.15 -2.15 8.36
CA ASN A 26 6.38 -1.58 7.79
C ASN A 26 6.08 -0.56 6.69
N LEU A 27 5.13 -0.83 5.82
CA LEU A 27 4.69 0.14 4.81
C LEU A 27 4.16 1.43 5.48
N ALA A 28 3.37 1.29 6.55
CA ALA A 28 2.86 2.43 7.31
C ALA A 28 3.99 3.24 7.96
N ALA A 29 4.94 2.58 8.61
CA ALA A 29 6.09 3.26 9.24
C ALA A 29 6.95 4.00 8.20
N TRP A 30 7.27 3.38 7.09
CA TRP A 30 8.00 4.02 5.99
C TRP A 30 7.22 5.16 5.34
N SER A 31 5.90 5.06 5.26
CA SER A 31 5.05 6.17 4.78
C SER A 31 5.20 7.40 5.65
N MET A 32 5.24 7.23 6.97
CA MET A 32 5.46 8.36 7.89
C MET A 32 6.83 8.99 7.70
N ILE A 33 7.88 8.18 7.52
CA ILE A 33 9.24 8.69 7.24
C ILE A 33 9.26 9.52 5.96
N LYS A 34 8.55 9.07 4.92
CA LYS A 34 8.48 9.73 3.61
C LYS A 34 7.48 10.88 3.55
N GLY A 35 6.69 11.10 4.59
CA GLY A 35 5.63 12.11 4.61
C GLY A 35 4.47 11.80 3.66
N LEU A 36 4.17 10.52 3.47
CA LEU A 36 3.04 10.06 2.66
C LEU A 36 1.77 9.97 3.51
N SER A 37 0.68 10.51 3.01
CA SER A 37 -0.64 10.46 3.67
C SER A 37 -1.47 9.26 3.20
N VAL A 38 -1.27 8.83 1.96
CA VAL A 38 -1.95 7.68 1.37
C VAL A 38 -0.91 6.74 0.75
N MET A 39 -1.03 5.47 1.07
CA MET A 39 -0.20 4.39 0.55
C MET A 39 -1.07 3.33 -0.10
N SER A 40 -0.73 2.88 -1.29
CA SER A 40 -1.39 1.71 -1.85
C SER A 40 -0.89 0.42 -1.18
N THR A 41 -1.70 -0.62 -1.22
CA THR A 41 -1.31 -1.92 -0.68
C THR A 41 -0.53 -2.75 -1.69
N GLY A 42 -0.76 -2.54 -2.99
CA GLY A 42 -0.34 -3.46 -4.03
C GLY A 42 -0.99 -4.83 -3.91
N ASP A 43 -0.88 -5.60 -4.93
CA ASP A 43 -1.05 -7.06 -4.96
C ASP A 43 -2.32 -7.63 -4.31
N PHE A 44 -3.42 -6.89 -4.22
CA PHE A 44 -4.62 -7.36 -3.52
C PHE A 44 -5.23 -8.63 -4.14
N THR A 45 -4.87 -8.96 -5.37
CA THR A 45 -5.29 -10.18 -6.05
C THR A 45 -4.58 -11.44 -5.54
N HIS A 46 -3.45 -11.30 -4.83
CA HIS A 46 -2.74 -12.41 -4.22
C HIS A 46 -3.49 -12.90 -2.97
N PRO A 47 -3.90 -14.18 -2.90
CA PRO A 47 -4.77 -14.66 -1.80
C PRO A 47 -4.20 -14.45 -0.40
N ALA A 48 -2.93 -14.82 -0.18
CA ALA A 48 -2.31 -14.68 1.14
C ALA A 48 -2.16 -13.20 1.55
N TRP A 49 -1.84 -12.31 0.60
CA TRP A 49 -1.77 -10.88 0.88
C TRP A 49 -3.14 -10.31 1.21
N ARG A 50 -4.16 -10.69 0.47
CA ARG A 50 -5.54 -10.28 0.75
C ARG A 50 -6.00 -10.68 2.15
N ASP A 51 -5.62 -11.88 2.62
CA ASP A 51 -5.95 -12.32 3.97
C ASP A 51 -5.22 -11.48 5.03
N GLU A 52 -3.97 -11.10 4.79
CA GLU A 52 -3.25 -10.16 5.65
C GLU A 52 -3.89 -8.77 5.66
N LEU A 53 -4.30 -8.25 4.52
CA LEU A 53 -4.99 -6.96 4.44
C LEU A 53 -6.27 -6.96 5.28
N ARG A 54 -7.05 -8.03 5.22
CA ARG A 54 -8.27 -8.17 6.04
C ARG A 54 -7.97 -8.24 7.54
N ARG A 55 -6.87 -8.88 7.90
CA ARG A 55 -6.43 -9.01 9.30
C ARG A 55 -5.89 -7.68 9.83
N ASP A 56 -5.07 -6.99 9.06
CA ASP A 56 -4.24 -5.88 9.53
C ASP A 56 -4.85 -4.50 9.29
N LEU A 57 -5.84 -4.40 8.41
CA LEU A 57 -6.51 -3.14 8.07
C LEU A 57 -7.96 -3.11 8.53
N VAL A 58 -8.46 -1.90 8.78
CA VAL A 58 -9.86 -1.64 9.05
C VAL A 58 -10.33 -0.46 8.20
N TYR A 59 -11.54 -0.58 7.65
CA TYR A 59 -12.16 0.47 6.84
C TYR A 59 -12.50 1.69 7.69
N ASP A 60 -12.21 2.86 7.15
CA ASP A 60 -12.55 4.15 7.74
C ASP A 60 -13.64 4.82 6.92
N ASP A 61 -14.85 4.84 7.47
CA ASP A 61 -16.03 5.44 6.81
C ASP A 61 -15.86 6.93 6.51
N ASN A 62 -15.04 7.64 7.28
CA ASN A 62 -14.85 9.08 7.09
C ASN A 62 -14.04 9.40 5.84
N SER A 63 -13.03 8.58 5.53
CA SER A 63 -12.14 8.80 4.38
C SER A 63 -12.47 7.94 3.18
N GLY A 64 -13.14 6.79 3.39
CA GLY A 64 -13.33 5.77 2.36
C GLY A 64 -12.10 4.93 2.08
N LEU A 65 -11.08 5.05 2.91
CA LEU A 65 -9.82 4.30 2.81
C LEU A 65 -9.67 3.37 4.01
N TYR A 66 -8.53 2.73 4.13
CA TYR A 66 -8.24 1.81 5.23
C TYR A 66 -7.16 2.37 6.14
N ARG A 67 -7.19 2.02 7.40
CA ARG A 67 -6.14 2.33 8.38
C ARG A 67 -5.63 1.06 9.05
N VAL A 68 -4.45 1.13 9.65
CA VAL A 68 -3.90 0.02 10.42
C VAL A 68 -4.82 -0.28 11.61
N ARG A 69 -5.18 -1.54 11.77
CA ARG A 69 -6.10 -1.98 12.82
C ARG A 69 -5.44 -1.95 14.20
N GLU A 70 -4.23 -2.49 14.31
CA GLU A 70 -3.51 -2.57 15.57
C GLU A 70 -3.02 -1.20 16.01
N LYS A 71 -3.15 -0.90 17.31
CA LYS A 71 -2.82 0.41 17.90
C LYS A 71 -1.40 0.50 18.44
N THR A 72 -0.63 -0.58 18.40
CA THR A 72 0.79 -0.53 18.81
C THR A 72 1.54 0.51 17.96
N PRO A 73 2.38 1.35 18.57
CA PRO A 73 3.09 2.38 17.84
C PRO A 73 3.90 1.85 16.66
N LEU A 74 3.71 2.44 15.49
CA LEU A 74 4.41 2.05 14.25
C LEU A 74 5.91 2.34 14.30
N GLU A 75 6.32 3.23 15.17
CA GLU A 75 7.72 3.56 15.42
C GLU A 75 8.55 2.35 15.86
N THR A 76 7.91 1.33 16.43
CA THR A 76 8.59 0.10 16.85
C THR A 76 9.05 -0.78 15.70
N GLU A 77 8.51 -0.59 14.50
CA GLU A 77 8.81 -1.43 13.32
C GLU A 77 10.19 -1.14 12.71
N ILE A 78 10.71 0.07 12.91
CA ILE A 78 11.97 0.51 12.32
C ILE A 78 12.88 1.00 13.43
N PRO A 79 13.99 0.32 13.72
CA PRO A 79 14.92 0.73 14.77
C PRO A 79 15.42 2.16 14.56
N GLY A 80 15.36 2.96 15.63
CA GLY A 80 15.79 4.35 15.61
C GLY A 80 14.82 5.33 14.94
N PHE A 81 13.67 4.85 14.47
CA PHE A 81 12.63 5.73 13.95
C PHE A 81 11.86 6.41 15.07
N SER A 82 11.70 7.72 14.93
CA SER A 82 10.72 8.49 15.69
C SER A 82 9.85 9.27 14.73
N ARG A 83 8.57 9.36 15.07
CA ARG A 83 7.59 10.06 14.23
C ARG A 83 7.94 11.53 14.13
N PRO A 84 8.09 12.11 12.92
CA PRO A 84 8.24 13.55 12.77
C PRO A 84 7.02 14.30 13.29
N ASP A 85 7.23 15.51 13.82
CA ASP A 85 6.15 16.35 14.31
C ASP A 85 5.13 16.64 13.21
N GLY A 86 3.84 16.53 13.56
CA GLY A 86 2.73 16.79 12.65
C GLY A 86 2.46 15.70 11.61
N VAL A 87 3.20 14.59 11.64
CA VAL A 87 2.98 13.44 10.73
C VAL A 87 1.97 12.48 11.35
N SER A 88 0.88 12.22 10.62
CA SER A 88 -0.13 11.23 10.98
C SER A 88 0.19 9.87 10.35
N GLU A 89 -0.41 8.81 10.89
CA GLU A 89 -0.39 7.50 10.25
C GLU A 89 -1.03 7.56 8.86
N PRO A 90 -0.48 6.85 7.86
CA PRO A 90 -1.06 6.85 6.52
C PRO A 90 -2.37 6.07 6.50
N GLN A 91 -3.17 6.37 5.49
CA GLN A 91 -4.29 5.54 5.08
C GLN A 91 -3.92 4.71 3.87
N PHE A 92 -4.59 3.59 3.68
CA PHE A 92 -4.29 2.64 2.62
C PHE A 92 -5.40 2.59 1.58
N LEU A 93 -5.00 2.58 0.32
CA LEU A 93 -5.83 2.28 -0.82
C LEU A 93 -5.57 0.84 -1.27
N ILE A 94 -6.60 0.04 -1.38
CA ILE A 94 -6.48 -1.33 -1.92
C ILE A 94 -6.24 -1.24 -3.41
N GLN A 95 -5.13 -1.79 -3.88
CA GLN A 95 -4.67 -1.60 -5.25
C GLN A 95 -3.90 -2.84 -5.74
N ALA A 96 -3.90 -3.07 -7.05
CA ALA A 96 -3.01 -4.00 -7.72
C ALA A 96 -2.63 -3.48 -9.11
N GLU A 97 -1.45 -3.85 -9.56
CA GLU A 97 -1.02 -3.69 -10.93
C GLU A 97 -1.43 -4.91 -11.76
N ILE A 98 -2.07 -4.68 -12.88
CA ILE A 98 -2.43 -5.72 -13.85
C ILE A 98 -1.66 -5.49 -15.13
N SER A 99 -0.87 -6.48 -15.54
CA SER A 99 -0.13 -6.45 -16.80
C SER A 99 -0.90 -7.15 -17.89
N SER A 100 -1.07 -6.47 -19.02
CA SER A 100 -1.67 -7.04 -20.21
C SER A 100 -0.63 -7.10 -21.33
N ILE A 101 -0.51 -8.26 -21.98
CA ILE A 101 0.43 -8.48 -23.10
C ILE A 101 -0.41 -8.81 -24.34
N TYR A 102 -0.16 -8.08 -25.42
CA TYR A 102 -0.84 -8.31 -26.69
C TYR A 102 0.09 -8.04 -27.87
N LYS A 103 -0.29 -8.52 -29.04
CA LYS A 103 0.42 -8.25 -30.32
C LYS A 103 -0.34 -7.20 -31.11
N LYS A 104 0.38 -6.23 -31.63
CA LYS A 104 -0.13 -5.22 -32.57
C LYS A 104 0.94 -4.92 -33.60
N ASP A 105 0.55 -4.94 -34.89
CA ASP A 105 1.44 -4.64 -36.03
C ASP A 105 2.76 -5.45 -35.98
N GLY A 106 2.67 -6.75 -35.64
CA GLY A 106 3.80 -7.66 -35.54
C GLY A 106 4.71 -7.48 -34.32
N SER A 107 4.40 -6.52 -33.45
CA SER A 107 5.17 -6.24 -32.24
C SER A 107 4.40 -6.65 -30.98
N VAL A 108 5.13 -7.17 -29.98
CA VAL A 108 4.59 -7.43 -28.64
C VAL A 108 4.48 -6.13 -27.88
N ARG A 109 3.32 -5.86 -27.31
CA ARG A 109 3.04 -4.71 -26.44
C ARG A 109 2.73 -5.19 -25.04
N LYS A 110 3.19 -4.45 -24.05
CA LYS A 110 2.89 -4.69 -22.64
C LYS A 110 2.36 -3.41 -22.01
N VAL A 111 1.21 -3.52 -21.37
CA VAL A 111 0.55 -2.40 -20.68
C VAL A 111 0.35 -2.78 -19.22
N HIS A 112 0.68 -1.88 -18.33
CA HIS A 112 0.46 -1.99 -16.90
C HIS A 112 -0.67 -1.05 -16.51
N ASN A 113 -1.68 -1.59 -15.83
CA ASN A 113 -2.82 -0.81 -15.33
C ASN A 113 -2.86 -0.93 -13.81
N GLU A 114 -2.98 0.21 -13.15
CA GLU A 114 -3.24 0.27 -11.72
C GLU A 114 -4.74 0.21 -11.48
N ILE A 115 -5.18 -0.73 -10.66
CA ILE A 115 -6.59 -0.94 -10.34
C ILE A 115 -6.78 -0.77 -8.85
N GLY A 116 -7.60 0.21 -8.47
CA GLY A 116 -8.02 0.41 -7.08
C GLY A 116 -9.30 -0.33 -6.75
N ARG A 117 -9.49 -0.65 -5.48
CA ARG A 117 -10.71 -1.28 -4.95
C ARG A 117 -11.12 -0.60 -3.65
N ALA A 118 -12.40 -0.24 -3.55
CA ALA A 118 -12.95 0.42 -2.36
C ALA A 118 -13.15 -0.54 -1.19
N HIS A 119 -13.47 -1.81 -1.45
CA HIS A 119 -13.72 -2.83 -0.42
C HIS A 119 -12.93 -4.10 -0.70
N VAL A 120 -12.52 -4.73 0.33
CA VAL A 120 -11.81 -6.03 0.27
C VAL A 120 -12.80 -7.17 0.50
#